data_90118a54fb8614c4dda7f00da397bf95
#
_entry.id   90118a54fb8614c4dda7f00da397bf95
#
_cell.length_a   1.000
_cell.length_b   1.000
_cell.length_c   1.000
_cell.angle_alpha   90.00
_cell.angle_beta   90.00
_cell.angle_gamma   90.00
#
_symmetry.space_group_name_H-M   'P 1'
#
loop_
_entity.id
_entity.type
_entity.pdbx_description
1 polymer ?
#
loop_
_entity_poly.entity_id
_entity_poly.type
_entity_poly.pdbx_seq_one_letter_code
_entity_poly.pdbx_strand_id
1 'polypeptide(L)'
;MKHRNIIYLLLALVLAGCSSRPQDTFQGMFPDYTDITIPCNIAPLNFRIANASAITVQVKGINGEYLFRGHRGLVKFPVRKWHRMLRTETGNTLTVNVTAGENYRDSFTWTVAQDSIDKYMSYRLIEPAYEVWSGIQIEQRDVTSFRTRLLGDNRNAELCCMNCHTSNRNGTSFMHLRGSKGGTILTRNGQN
;
A
#
# COMPACT_ATOMS: atom_id res chain seq x y z
N MET A 1 46.34 -23.39 22.74
CA MET A 1 44.93 -23.92 22.78
C MET A 1 43.97 -22.96 23.46
N LYS A 2 44.31 -22.22 24.51
CA LYS A 2 43.44 -21.29 25.22
C LYS A 2 42.85 -20.12 24.35
N HIS A 3 43.66 -19.51 23.51
CA HIS A 3 43.24 -18.37 22.67
C HIS A 3 42.23 -18.74 21.58
N ARG A 4 42.32 -19.96 21.04
CA ARG A 4 41.39 -20.44 20.00
C ARG A 4 39.96 -20.63 20.56
N ASN A 5 39.84 -21.09 21.80
CA ASN A 5 38.54 -21.26 22.45
C ASN A 5 37.87 -19.92 22.84
N ILE A 6 38.70 -18.90 23.15
CA ILE A 6 38.20 -17.54 23.43
C ILE A 6 37.63 -16.89 22.16
N ILE A 7 38.31 -17.11 21.01
CA ILE A 7 37.80 -16.58 19.71
C ILE A 7 36.47 -17.21 19.34
N TYR A 8 36.28 -18.50 19.54
CA TYR A 8 35.00 -19.17 19.27
C TYR A 8 33.88 -18.71 20.25
N LEU A 9 34.24 -18.44 21.49
CA LEU A 9 33.28 -17.92 22.48
C LEU A 9 32.84 -16.49 22.14
N LEU A 10 33.76 -15.63 21.70
CA LEU A 10 33.44 -14.28 21.24
C LEU A 10 32.61 -14.31 19.94
N LEU A 11 32.91 -15.21 19.01
CA LEU A 11 32.13 -15.35 17.78
C LEU A 11 30.71 -15.85 18.08
N ALA A 12 30.53 -16.75 19.02
CA ALA A 12 29.22 -17.24 19.46
C ALA A 12 28.39 -16.14 20.15
N LEU A 13 29.04 -15.26 20.93
CA LEU A 13 28.38 -14.10 21.56
C LEU A 13 27.90 -13.06 20.52
N VAL A 14 28.65 -12.83 19.46
CA VAL A 14 28.26 -11.91 18.39
C VAL A 14 27.09 -12.45 17.57
N LEU A 15 26.98 -13.77 17.42
CA LEU A 15 25.86 -14.42 16.72
C LEU A 15 24.56 -14.50 17.58
N ALA A 16 24.67 -14.37 18.91
CA ALA A 16 23.53 -14.28 19.82
C ALA A 16 22.93 -12.86 19.90
N GLY A 17 23.57 -11.86 19.27
CA GLY A 17 23.16 -10.48 19.25
C GLY A 17 22.00 -10.23 18.32
N CYS A 18 20.84 -9.97 18.91
CA CYS A 18 19.69 -9.20 18.39
C CYS A 18 18.92 -9.77 17.22
N SER A 19 18.05 -10.69 17.50
CA SER A 19 16.78 -10.81 16.77
C SER A 19 15.59 -10.33 17.62
N SER A 20 15.72 -9.16 18.26
CA SER A 20 14.54 -8.48 18.77
C SER A 20 13.72 -7.99 17.57
N ARG A 21 12.62 -8.66 17.29
CA ARG A 21 11.65 -8.15 16.30
C ARG A 21 11.20 -6.78 16.78
N PRO A 22 11.13 -5.77 15.90
CA PRO A 22 10.50 -4.52 16.28
C PRO A 22 9.11 -4.84 16.84
N GLN A 23 8.86 -4.40 18.05
CA GLN A 23 7.54 -4.56 18.67
C GLN A 23 6.58 -3.66 17.91
N ASP A 24 5.42 -4.22 17.50
CA ASP A 24 4.38 -3.42 16.87
C ASP A 24 3.93 -2.31 17.82
N THR A 25 3.93 -1.07 17.33
CA THR A 25 3.54 0.12 18.11
C THR A 25 2.03 0.33 18.15
N PHE A 26 1.26 -0.53 17.46
CA PHE A 26 -0.20 -0.48 17.40
C PHE A 26 -0.80 -1.70 18.11
N GLN A 27 -2.07 -1.58 18.49
CA GLN A 27 -2.87 -2.69 19.03
C GLN A 27 -3.94 -3.10 18.02
N GLY A 28 -4.29 -4.39 17.99
CA GLY A 28 -5.30 -4.91 17.08
C GLY A 28 -4.87 -4.95 15.62
N MET A 29 -5.75 -4.51 14.73
CA MET A 29 -5.56 -4.48 13.28
C MET A 29 -5.05 -3.11 12.80
N PHE A 30 -4.08 -3.12 11.88
CA PHE A 30 -3.57 -1.89 11.24
C PHE A 30 -3.25 -2.11 9.76
N PRO A 31 -3.72 -1.24 8.85
CA PRO A 31 -4.73 -0.19 9.09
C PRO A 31 -6.05 -0.77 9.58
N ASP A 32 -6.86 0.05 10.25
CA ASP A 32 -8.20 -0.33 10.64
C ASP A 32 -9.13 -0.29 9.42
N TYR A 33 -9.65 -1.44 9.06
CA TYR A 33 -10.59 -1.62 7.93
C TYR A 33 -11.92 -2.19 8.39
N THR A 34 -12.30 -1.95 9.65
CA THR A 34 -13.58 -2.42 10.18
C THR A 34 -14.75 -1.59 9.66
N ASP A 35 -15.85 -2.24 9.30
CA ASP A 35 -17.14 -1.65 8.92
C ASP A 35 -17.05 -0.53 7.88
N ILE A 36 -16.33 -0.78 6.79
CA ILE A 36 -16.11 0.20 5.71
C ILE A 36 -16.81 -0.19 4.41
N THR A 37 -17.06 0.82 3.58
CA THR A 37 -17.44 0.63 2.17
C THR A 37 -16.19 0.67 1.31
N ILE A 38 -16.04 -0.31 0.43
CA ILE A 38 -14.88 -0.47 -0.46
C ILE A 38 -15.31 -0.43 -1.92
N PRO A 39 -14.58 0.27 -2.81
CA PRO A 39 -14.84 0.24 -4.24
C PRO A 39 -14.67 -1.17 -4.81
N CYS A 40 -15.51 -1.54 -5.78
CA CYS A 40 -15.48 -2.88 -6.37
C CYS A 40 -14.19 -3.20 -7.15
N ASN A 41 -13.34 -2.21 -7.41
CA ASN A 41 -12.08 -2.35 -8.13
C ASN A 41 -10.84 -1.98 -7.33
N ILE A 42 -10.94 -1.72 -6.03
CA ILE A 42 -9.79 -1.32 -5.18
C ILE A 42 -8.74 -2.43 -5.06
N ALA A 43 -7.49 -2.05 -4.89
CA ALA A 43 -6.39 -2.96 -4.54
C ALA A 43 -6.68 -3.67 -3.20
N PRO A 44 -6.07 -4.86 -2.97
CA PRO A 44 -6.26 -5.59 -1.73
C PRO A 44 -6.01 -4.76 -0.47
N LEU A 45 -6.93 -4.83 0.48
CA LEU A 45 -6.81 -4.18 1.79
C LEU A 45 -5.91 -5.02 2.70
N ASN A 46 -4.62 -5.06 2.41
CA ASN A 46 -3.65 -5.77 3.23
C ASN A 46 -3.54 -5.11 4.60
N PHE A 47 -3.50 -5.91 5.66
CA PHE A 47 -3.41 -5.41 7.02
C PHE A 47 -2.49 -6.26 7.90
N ARG A 48 -2.18 -5.74 9.07
CA ARG A 48 -1.40 -6.42 10.11
C ARG A 48 -2.24 -6.59 11.37
N ILE A 49 -1.97 -7.67 12.09
CA ILE A 49 -2.45 -7.87 13.47
C ILE A 49 -1.21 -7.87 14.37
N ALA A 50 -1.22 -7.03 15.38
CA ALA A 50 -0.13 -6.92 16.33
C ALA A 50 0.13 -8.25 17.03
N ASN A 51 1.41 -8.61 17.18
CA ASN A 51 1.88 -9.78 17.90
C ASN A 51 1.32 -11.14 17.44
N ALA A 52 0.72 -11.20 16.24
CA ALA A 52 0.19 -12.45 15.70
C ALA A 52 1.25 -13.23 14.90
N SER A 53 1.24 -14.54 15.05
CA SER A 53 2.08 -15.44 14.24
C SER A 53 1.36 -15.94 13.00
N ALA A 54 0.14 -16.46 13.17
CA ALA A 54 -0.72 -16.96 12.11
C ALA A 54 -2.08 -16.25 12.16
N ILE A 55 -2.61 -15.89 10.99
CA ILE A 55 -3.89 -15.19 10.87
C ILE A 55 -4.75 -15.94 9.87
N THR A 56 -6.01 -16.12 10.21
CA THR A 56 -7.04 -16.62 9.29
C THR A 56 -8.10 -15.55 9.10
N VAL A 57 -8.41 -15.25 7.84
CA VAL A 57 -9.47 -14.32 7.45
C VAL A 57 -10.48 -15.06 6.61
N GLN A 58 -11.68 -15.20 7.15
CA GLN A 58 -12.83 -15.78 6.48
C GLN A 58 -13.76 -14.65 6.06
N VAL A 59 -14.04 -14.55 4.78
CA VAL A 59 -14.94 -13.54 4.21
C VAL A 59 -16.14 -14.26 3.64
N LYS A 60 -17.34 -13.95 4.13
CA LYS A 60 -18.60 -14.52 3.68
C LYS A 60 -19.43 -13.46 2.98
N GLY A 61 -19.78 -13.73 1.74
CA GLY A 61 -20.71 -12.96 0.94
C GLY A 61 -21.99 -13.76 0.66
N ILE A 62 -22.87 -13.16 -0.12
CA ILE A 62 -24.11 -13.82 -0.60
C ILE A 62 -23.77 -14.91 -1.62
N ASN A 63 -22.75 -14.66 -2.46
CA ASN A 63 -22.41 -15.52 -3.60
C ASN A 63 -21.22 -16.44 -3.31
N GLY A 64 -20.61 -16.35 -2.13
CA GLY A 64 -19.49 -17.23 -1.81
C GLY A 64 -18.82 -16.99 -0.48
N GLU A 65 -17.93 -17.92 -0.15
CA GLU A 65 -17.07 -17.84 1.02
C GLU A 65 -15.60 -17.89 0.57
N TYR A 66 -14.80 -17.04 1.15
CA TYR A 66 -13.40 -16.85 0.78
C TYR A 66 -12.52 -16.97 2.02
N LEU A 67 -11.53 -17.83 1.95
CA LEU A 67 -10.56 -18.04 3.03
C LEU A 67 -9.20 -17.51 2.61
N PHE A 68 -8.61 -16.68 3.47
CA PHE A 68 -7.26 -16.16 3.32
C PHE A 68 -6.44 -16.46 4.59
N ARG A 69 -5.14 -16.54 4.42
CA ARG A 69 -4.20 -16.80 5.52
C ARG A 69 -3.11 -15.76 5.51
N GLY A 70 -2.79 -15.27 6.71
CA GLY A 70 -1.67 -14.39 6.98
C GLY A 70 -0.59 -15.08 7.80
N HIS A 71 0.60 -14.54 7.76
CA HIS A 71 1.75 -15.06 8.49
C HIS A 71 2.59 -13.92 9.06
N ARG A 72 3.19 -14.13 10.23
CA ARG A 72 4.02 -13.13 10.93
C ARG A 72 3.29 -11.77 11.10
N GLY A 73 2.04 -11.81 11.51
CA GLY A 73 1.24 -10.63 11.73
C GLY A 73 0.74 -9.93 10.46
N LEU A 74 0.99 -10.44 9.26
CA LEU A 74 0.64 -9.79 8.00
C LEU A 74 -0.33 -10.63 7.18
N VAL A 75 -1.43 -10.03 6.76
CA VAL A 75 -2.35 -10.55 5.77
C VAL A 75 -2.11 -9.85 4.43
N LYS A 76 -1.76 -10.64 3.41
CA LYS A 76 -1.68 -10.19 2.01
C LYS A 76 -2.69 -10.96 1.19
N PHE A 77 -3.67 -10.27 0.65
CA PHE A 77 -4.66 -10.89 -0.23
C PHE A 77 -4.08 -11.02 -1.64
N PRO A 78 -4.13 -12.22 -2.25
CA PRO A 78 -3.73 -12.39 -3.64
C PRO A 78 -4.63 -11.57 -4.57
N VAL A 79 -4.05 -10.66 -5.35
CA VAL A 79 -4.76 -9.66 -6.17
C VAL A 79 -5.86 -10.28 -7.03
N ARG A 80 -5.57 -11.42 -7.70
CA ARG A 80 -6.54 -12.10 -8.57
C ARG A 80 -7.74 -12.65 -7.78
N LYS A 81 -7.49 -13.25 -6.60
CA LYS A 81 -8.55 -13.82 -5.75
C LYS A 81 -9.38 -12.69 -5.14
N TRP A 82 -8.72 -11.62 -4.70
CA TRP A 82 -9.33 -10.41 -4.19
C TRP A 82 -10.30 -9.79 -5.21
N HIS A 83 -9.84 -9.50 -6.42
CA HIS A 83 -10.70 -8.92 -7.46
C HIS A 83 -11.84 -9.85 -7.91
N ARG A 84 -11.62 -11.16 -7.88
CA ARG A 84 -12.71 -12.11 -8.14
C ARG A 84 -13.79 -11.98 -7.09
N MET A 85 -13.42 -11.97 -5.82
CA MET A 85 -14.35 -11.77 -4.70
C MET A 85 -15.12 -10.45 -4.86
N LEU A 86 -14.45 -9.33 -5.07
CA LEU A 86 -15.11 -8.03 -5.21
C LEU A 86 -16.11 -8.01 -6.38
N ARG A 87 -15.74 -8.57 -7.53
CA ARG A 87 -16.65 -8.63 -8.70
C ARG A 87 -17.88 -9.50 -8.44
N THR A 88 -17.69 -10.62 -7.75
CA THR A 88 -18.79 -11.55 -7.43
C THR A 88 -19.74 -10.94 -6.42
N GLU A 89 -19.22 -10.10 -5.52
CA GLU A 89 -19.98 -9.52 -4.41
C GLU A 89 -20.27 -8.02 -4.58
N THR A 90 -20.15 -7.51 -5.80
CA THR A 90 -20.47 -6.08 -6.08
C THR A 90 -21.89 -5.75 -5.64
N GLY A 91 -22.04 -4.67 -4.86
CA GLY A 91 -23.30 -4.22 -4.29
C GLY A 91 -23.73 -4.95 -3.00
N ASN A 92 -22.97 -5.96 -2.55
CA ASN A 92 -23.32 -6.75 -1.38
C ASN A 92 -22.42 -6.39 -0.18
N THR A 93 -22.89 -6.78 1.01
CA THR A 93 -22.14 -6.69 2.24
C THR A 93 -21.50 -8.05 2.55
N LEU A 94 -20.22 -8.01 2.86
CA LEU A 94 -19.39 -9.16 3.25
C LEU A 94 -19.24 -9.17 4.76
N THR A 95 -19.41 -10.33 5.40
CA THR A 95 -19.01 -10.52 6.80
C THR A 95 -17.55 -11.02 6.82
N VAL A 96 -16.71 -10.35 7.57
CA VAL A 96 -15.29 -10.64 7.70
C VAL A 96 -14.99 -11.11 9.11
N ASN A 97 -14.55 -12.35 9.24
CA ASN A 97 -14.13 -12.92 10.51
C ASN A 97 -12.60 -13.10 10.51
N VAL A 98 -11.95 -12.51 11.47
CA VAL A 98 -10.48 -12.54 11.62
C VAL A 98 -10.14 -13.27 12.91
N THR A 99 -9.27 -14.28 12.82
CA THR A 99 -8.70 -14.96 13.97
C THR A 99 -7.17 -14.94 13.86
N ALA A 100 -6.51 -14.57 14.97
CA ALA A 100 -5.06 -14.54 15.02
C ALA A 100 -4.56 -15.09 16.37
N GLY A 101 -3.99 -16.29 16.35
CA GLY A 101 -3.64 -17.02 17.56
C GLY A 101 -4.87 -17.34 18.41
N GLU A 102 -4.67 -17.38 19.72
CA GLU A 102 -5.74 -17.67 20.69
C GLU A 102 -6.46 -16.40 21.17
N ASN A 103 -5.79 -15.26 21.10
CA ASN A 103 -6.16 -14.04 21.82
C ASN A 103 -6.82 -12.96 20.93
N TYR A 104 -6.81 -13.10 19.60
CA TYR A 104 -7.43 -12.11 18.73
C TYR A 104 -8.53 -12.76 17.90
N ARG A 105 -9.74 -12.26 18.11
CA ARG A 105 -10.91 -12.59 17.30
C ARG A 105 -11.70 -11.32 17.06
N ASP A 106 -12.06 -11.09 15.80
CA ASP A 106 -12.82 -9.93 15.41
C ASP A 106 -13.79 -10.29 14.27
N SER A 107 -14.91 -9.59 14.22
CA SER A 107 -15.94 -9.77 13.19
C SER A 107 -16.53 -8.41 12.80
N PHE A 108 -16.42 -8.07 11.56
CA PHE A 108 -16.86 -6.79 11.00
C PHE A 108 -17.37 -6.95 9.57
N THR A 109 -17.78 -5.87 8.94
CA THR A 109 -18.35 -5.90 7.60
C THR A 109 -17.54 -5.08 6.60
N TRP A 110 -17.56 -5.53 5.32
CA TRP A 110 -17.19 -4.73 4.16
C TRP A 110 -18.39 -4.62 3.21
N THR A 111 -18.81 -3.41 2.89
CA THR A 111 -19.81 -3.20 1.84
C THR A 111 -19.07 -2.92 0.53
N VAL A 112 -19.29 -3.78 -0.48
CA VAL A 112 -18.69 -3.59 -1.80
C VAL A 112 -19.58 -2.65 -2.60
N ALA A 113 -19.06 -1.47 -2.93
CA ALA A 113 -19.79 -0.49 -3.73
C ALA A 113 -20.13 -1.02 -5.13
N GLN A 114 -21.24 -0.55 -5.70
CA GLN A 114 -21.56 -0.85 -7.10
C GLN A 114 -20.64 -0.11 -8.05
N ASP A 115 -20.22 1.09 -7.68
CA ASP A 115 -19.37 1.94 -8.50
C ASP A 115 -17.89 1.60 -8.34
N SER A 116 -17.16 1.73 -9.45
CA SER A 116 -15.71 1.69 -9.47
C SER A 116 -15.12 3.08 -9.33
N ILE A 117 -13.96 3.19 -8.72
CA ILE A 117 -13.15 4.41 -8.74
C ILE A 117 -12.26 4.45 -9.98
N ASP A 118 -11.79 5.65 -10.35
CA ASP A 118 -10.84 5.82 -11.43
C ASP A 118 -9.59 4.97 -11.19
N LYS A 119 -9.12 4.31 -12.25
CA LYS A 119 -8.03 3.34 -12.14
C LYS A 119 -6.71 3.96 -11.70
N TYR A 120 -6.48 5.21 -12.04
CA TYR A 120 -5.20 5.87 -11.80
C TYR A 120 -5.37 7.11 -10.94
N MET A 121 -4.45 7.25 -9.99
CA MET A 121 -4.30 8.45 -9.17
C MET A 121 -2.88 8.98 -9.36
N SER A 122 -2.76 10.25 -9.75
CA SER A 122 -1.46 10.93 -9.81
C SER A 122 -1.28 11.79 -8.57
N TYR A 123 -0.09 11.75 -8.01
CA TYR A 123 0.26 12.51 -6.81
C TYR A 123 1.72 12.96 -6.85
N ARG A 124 2.00 13.99 -6.09
CA ARG A 124 3.35 14.49 -5.89
C ARG A 124 3.97 13.83 -4.66
N LEU A 125 5.15 13.27 -4.83
CA LEU A 125 6.01 12.80 -3.75
C LEU A 125 7.07 13.86 -3.47
N ILE A 126 7.11 14.36 -2.25
CA ILE A 126 8.10 15.32 -1.75
C ILE A 126 8.67 14.80 -0.44
N GLU A 127 9.92 15.10 -0.17
CA GLU A 127 10.52 14.83 1.12
C GLU A 127 9.90 15.73 2.19
N PRO A 128 9.72 15.25 3.42
CA PRO A 128 9.17 16.03 4.53
C PRO A 128 10.21 17.02 5.06
N ALA A 129 10.45 18.12 4.33
CA ALA A 129 11.31 19.21 4.76
C ALA A 129 10.96 20.50 4.00
N TYR A 130 11.41 21.66 4.53
CA TYR A 130 11.26 22.96 3.88
C TYR A 130 12.05 23.10 2.56
N GLU A 131 13.04 22.26 2.33
CA GLU A 131 13.82 22.24 1.09
C GLU A 131 13.05 21.48 -0.01
N VAL A 132 12.03 22.11 -0.49
CA VAL A 132 11.04 21.57 -1.43
C VAL A 132 11.64 21.24 -2.81
N TRP A 133 12.88 21.62 -3.07
CA TRP A 133 13.47 21.60 -4.40
C TRP A 133 14.43 20.45 -4.66
N SER A 134 14.90 19.78 -3.62
CA SER A 134 15.93 18.73 -3.74
C SER A 134 15.42 17.42 -4.35
N GLY A 135 14.15 17.14 -4.23
CA GLY A 135 13.56 15.93 -4.83
C GLY A 135 12.03 16.00 -4.91
N ILE A 136 11.51 16.36 -6.09
CA ILE A 136 10.07 16.31 -6.38
C ILE A 136 9.84 15.25 -7.44
N GLN A 137 8.97 14.30 -7.13
CA GLN A 137 8.53 13.29 -8.08
C GLN A 137 7.02 13.37 -8.27
N ILE A 138 6.57 13.13 -9.49
CA ILE A 138 5.15 12.93 -9.81
C ILE A 138 5.00 11.47 -10.15
N GLU A 139 4.20 10.78 -9.36
CA GLU A 139 3.91 9.38 -9.55
C GLU A 139 2.44 9.16 -9.91
N GLN A 140 2.20 8.13 -10.68
CA GLN A 140 0.87 7.61 -10.96
C GLN A 140 0.73 6.24 -10.33
N ARG A 141 -0.27 6.07 -9.48
CA ARG A 141 -0.61 4.80 -8.84
C ARG A 141 -1.81 4.17 -9.54
N ASP A 142 -1.68 2.90 -9.87
CA ASP A 142 -2.81 2.04 -10.21
C ASP A 142 -3.53 1.65 -8.92
N VAL A 143 -4.70 2.22 -8.67
CA VAL A 143 -5.46 2.00 -7.43
C VAL A 143 -6.09 0.61 -7.34
N THR A 144 -6.11 -0.13 -8.45
CA THR A 144 -6.58 -1.52 -8.47
C THR A 144 -5.48 -2.52 -8.10
N SER A 145 -4.25 -2.02 -7.94
CA SER A 145 -3.06 -2.82 -7.60
C SER A 145 -2.09 -1.98 -6.77
N PHE A 146 -0.88 -2.50 -6.55
CA PHE A 146 0.18 -1.76 -5.85
C PHE A 146 1.22 -1.16 -6.80
N ARG A 147 0.93 -1.13 -8.11
CA ARG A 147 1.87 -0.63 -9.10
C ARG A 147 1.88 0.88 -9.11
N THR A 148 3.07 1.44 -9.11
CA THR A 148 3.33 2.87 -9.33
C THR A 148 4.16 3.04 -10.60
N ARG A 149 4.01 4.20 -11.22
CA ARG A 149 4.79 4.63 -12.37
C ARG A 149 5.27 6.06 -12.13
N LEU A 150 6.55 6.29 -12.28
CA LEU A 150 7.13 7.61 -12.27
C LEU A 150 6.71 8.36 -13.56
N LEU A 151 6.08 9.51 -13.41
CA LEU A 151 5.69 10.39 -14.51
C LEU A 151 6.67 11.54 -14.70
N GLY A 152 7.25 12.04 -13.62
CA GLY A 152 8.20 13.13 -13.65
C GLY A 152 9.10 13.14 -12.43
N ASP A 153 10.35 13.61 -12.65
CA ASP A 153 11.35 13.79 -11.60
C ASP A 153 12.07 15.10 -11.88
N ASN A 154 12.05 16.03 -10.92
CA ASN A 154 12.65 17.35 -11.10
C ASN A 154 14.18 17.31 -11.23
N ARG A 155 14.81 16.22 -10.81
CA ARG A 155 16.26 16.01 -11.02
C ARG A 155 16.61 15.92 -12.51
N ASN A 156 15.66 15.47 -13.33
CA ASN A 156 15.81 15.43 -14.79
C ASN A 156 15.47 16.79 -15.47
N ALA A 157 15.00 17.76 -14.70
CA ALA A 157 14.54 19.07 -15.17
C ALA A 157 15.29 20.21 -14.44
N GLU A 158 16.59 20.06 -14.23
CA GLU A 158 17.47 21.04 -13.58
C GLU A 158 16.96 21.51 -12.21
N LEU A 159 16.38 20.59 -11.43
CA LEU A 159 15.79 20.84 -10.11
C LEU A 159 14.70 21.93 -10.12
N CYS A 160 14.01 22.11 -11.21
CA CYS A 160 12.89 23.06 -11.28
C CYS A 160 11.67 22.53 -10.50
N CYS A 161 10.82 23.44 -10.06
CA CYS A 161 9.57 23.07 -9.42
C CYS A 161 8.61 22.44 -10.41
N MET A 162 8.18 21.22 -10.15
CA MET A 162 7.18 20.47 -10.90
C MET A 162 5.88 20.30 -10.08
N ASN A 163 5.44 21.36 -9.42
CA ASN A 163 4.39 21.25 -8.42
C ASN A 163 2.97 21.28 -8.98
N CYS A 164 2.75 22.08 -10.01
CA CYS A 164 1.42 22.35 -10.52
C CYS A 164 1.10 21.39 -11.67
N HIS A 165 0.38 20.32 -11.36
CA HIS A 165 -0.11 19.39 -12.37
C HIS A 165 -1.57 19.03 -12.09
N THR A 166 -2.31 18.75 -13.15
CA THR A 166 -3.65 18.16 -13.07
C THR A 166 -3.94 17.35 -14.33
N SER A 167 -4.86 16.43 -14.23
CA SER A 167 -5.33 15.64 -15.35
C SER A 167 -6.84 15.48 -15.29
N ASN A 168 -7.46 15.40 -16.45
CA ASN A 168 -8.87 15.08 -16.56
C ASN A 168 -9.08 13.60 -16.92
N ARG A 169 -10.34 13.16 -16.85
CA ARG A 169 -10.74 11.80 -17.18
C ARG A 169 -10.42 11.40 -18.64
N ASN A 170 -10.34 12.34 -19.55
CA ASN A 170 -10.11 12.10 -20.98
C ASN A 170 -8.61 12.04 -21.34
N GLY A 171 -7.71 11.96 -20.36
CA GLY A 171 -6.28 11.86 -20.59
C GLY A 171 -5.60 13.17 -21.00
N THR A 172 -6.31 14.31 -20.93
CA THR A 172 -5.68 15.61 -21.04
C THR A 172 -5.08 15.99 -19.71
N SER A 173 -3.81 16.36 -19.69
CA SER A 173 -3.12 16.79 -18.48
C SER A 173 -2.34 18.07 -18.75
N PHE A 174 -2.16 18.88 -17.72
CA PHE A 174 -1.20 19.96 -17.78
C PHE A 174 -0.20 19.88 -16.63
N MET A 175 1.00 20.38 -16.88
CA MET A 175 2.06 20.47 -15.90
C MET A 175 2.75 21.82 -16.05
N HIS A 176 2.94 22.53 -14.94
CA HIS A 176 3.70 23.77 -14.92
C HIS A 176 5.08 23.55 -14.30
N LEU A 177 6.12 23.86 -15.04
CA LEU A 177 7.52 23.83 -14.62
C LEU A 177 7.97 25.25 -14.30
N ARG A 178 8.54 25.47 -13.10
CA ARG A 178 9.18 26.73 -12.72
C ARG A 178 10.68 26.62 -12.91
N GLY A 179 11.31 27.66 -13.43
CA GLY A 179 12.75 27.74 -13.61
C GLY A 179 13.11 28.58 -14.84
N SER A 180 14.40 28.70 -15.14
CA SER A 180 14.88 29.49 -16.29
C SER A 180 14.38 28.96 -17.64
N LYS A 181 14.10 27.67 -17.71
CA LYS A 181 13.48 26.98 -18.86
C LYS A 181 12.05 26.53 -18.56
N GLY A 182 11.39 27.21 -17.62
CA GLY A 182 10.05 26.89 -17.18
C GLY A 182 9.00 27.16 -18.27
N GLY A 183 7.83 26.54 -18.08
CA GLY A 183 6.69 26.68 -18.98
C GLY A 183 5.53 25.82 -18.56
N THR A 184 4.40 25.97 -19.23
CA THR A 184 3.24 25.11 -19.04
C THR A 184 3.16 24.14 -20.20
N ILE A 185 3.17 22.87 -19.89
CA ILE A 185 3.03 21.77 -20.85
C ILE A 185 1.59 21.28 -20.79
N LEU A 186 0.90 21.29 -21.92
CA LEU A 186 -0.42 20.68 -22.07
C LEU A 186 -0.26 19.41 -22.89
N THR A 187 -0.53 18.29 -22.28
CA THR A 187 -0.52 16.99 -22.96
C THR A 187 -1.95 16.58 -23.32
N ARG A 188 -2.21 16.30 -24.57
CA ARG A 188 -3.49 15.79 -25.05
C ARG A 188 -3.27 14.57 -25.94
N ASN A 189 -3.94 13.45 -25.62
CA ASN A 189 -3.78 12.18 -26.34
C ASN A 189 -2.32 11.71 -26.45
N GLY A 190 -1.51 11.98 -25.40
CA GLY A 190 -0.08 11.62 -25.37
C GLY A 190 0.84 12.53 -26.20
N GLN A 191 0.33 13.62 -26.73
CA GLN A 191 1.10 14.66 -27.46
C GLN A 191 1.15 15.95 -26.64
N ASN A 192 2.29 16.61 -26.62
CA ASN A 192 2.55 17.89 -25.97
C ASN A 192 2.41 19.05 -26.95
#